data_2f14452d2a1b0301d2222676921f0466
#
_entry.id   2f14452d2a1b0301d2222676921f0466
#
_cell.length_a   1.000
_cell.length_b   1.000
_cell.length_c   1.000
_cell.angle_alpha   90.00
_cell.angle_beta   90.00
_cell.angle_gamma   90.00
#
_symmetry.space_group_name_H-M   'P 1'
#
loop_
_entity.id
_entity.type
_entity.pdbx_description
1 polymer ?
#
loop_
_entity_poly.entity_id
_entity_poly.type
_entity_poly.pdbx_seq_one_letter_code
_entity_poly.pdbx_strand_id
1 'polypeptide(L)'
;MIRDLKAAALDGLRFLPLFLGFIGLYYVLDKVSFGHPLFGLSITPWNPAPALGLVLVMRFGRMAWAPLAIAVLLAEIGVHGQLVSIWVHVVPGLVLATGYALLGEVLARRLPRDALLDDRRTLVAWLLRVGIGSLLISLAYLLSLRAAGLLAPAGWWPGLKHFWVGDGVGIAVMMPLLLWLTSKRGRRRLQRTVLNRESIGYVLLGVATLWLAFGVGGHSGFKLFYLLFLPIVWAAGRQGMAGAIVCAALLQIGVIVAMRVLQYSAVTVAELQILAMAMAVVGFFVGAVVNEQRRTTQDLRHSLRLAAAGEMAGALAHELHHPLTALSAYAGACEQLIERGETGEQLHAAVRCVLRESAKAGDVVRRLQDFFRTGDPQPEVLGLAALVEAAVAPYRLRAEQAGIRLRVAPMPDVSLMVDRLQMEVVLRSLLANAFDSVADSPRQPRRIWIAAWKDGSEQICLRVEDSGSGLTSERATNLFDPLDGASSVGRGFGLAISRAIVATHGGRLWGEVANHGIFKIELPVLPGDTAPPSTKPVFNESDI
;
A
#
# COMPACT_ATOMS: atom_id res chain seq x y z
N MET A 1 15.29 31.42 -33.51
CA MET A 1 14.33 32.43 -33.05
C MET A 1 13.00 32.44 -33.83
N ILE A 2 12.97 32.67 -35.20
CA ILE A 2 11.69 32.66 -35.95
C ILE A 2 11.09 31.23 -36.07
N ARG A 3 11.88 30.19 -36.23
CA ARG A 3 11.43 28.77 -36.20
C ARG A 3 10.90 28.36 -34.84
N ASP A 4 11.55 28.80 -33.77
CA ASP A 4 11.13 28.48 -32.39
C ASP A 4 9.84 29.20 -32.01
N LEU A 5 9.64 30.45 -32.51
CA LEU A 5 8.38 31.19 -32.35
C LEU A 5 7.22 30.56 -33.15
N LYS A 6 7.47 30.03 -34.36
CA LYS A 6 6.44 29.31 -35.13
C LYS A 6 6.09 27.94 -34.50
N ALA A 7 7.07 27.21 -33.96
CA ALA A 7 6.81 25.97 -33.23
C ALA A 7 6.01 26.22 -31.96
N ALA A 8 6.36 27.24 -31.18
CA ALA A 8 5.62 27.66 -29.99
C ALA A 8 4.17 28.15 -30.30
N ALA A 9 3.98 28.82 -31.44
CA ALA A 9 2.65 29.27 -31.88
C ALA A 9 1.77 28.09 -32.35
N LEU A 10 2.34 27.11 -33.05
CA LEU A 10 1.64 25.87 -33.45
C LEU A 10 1.27 24.99 -32.25
N ASP A 11 2.14 24.89 -31.26
CA ASP A 11 1.84 24.20 -29.99
C ASP A 11 0.77 24.93 -29.20
N GLY A 12 0.78 26.28 -29.20
CA GLY A 12 -0.27 27.11 -28.58
C GLY A 12 -1.65 26.88 -29.20
N LEU A 13 -1.75 26.81 -30.53
CA LEU A 13 -3.00 26.52 -31.24
C LEU A 13 -3.55 25.10 -30.90
N ARG A 14 -2.69 24.15 -30.70
CA ARG A 14 -3.07 22.77 -30.34
C ARG A 14 -3.71 22.68 -28.94
N PHE A 15 -3.31 23.57 -28.02
CA PHE A 15 -3.85 23.62 -26.66
C PHE A 15 -4.96 24.64 -26.49
N LEU A 16 -5.33 25.37 -27.54
CA LEU A 16 -6.36 26.43 -27.50
C LEU A 16 -7.71 25.96 -26.91
N PRO A 17 -8.28 24.78 -27.30
CA PRO A 17 -9.52 24.31 -26.70
C PRO A 17 -9.41 24.06 -25.20
N LEU A 18 -8.25 23.52 -24.76
CA LEU A 18 -7.99 23.28 -23.35
C LEU A 18 -7.88 24.58 -22.56
N PHE A 19 -7.22 25.59 -23.10
CA PHE A 19 -7.10 26.90 -22.45
C PHE A 19 -8.44 27.67 -22.41
N LEU A 20 -9.27 27.58 -23.46
CA LEU A 20 -10.62 28.11 -23.43
C LEU A 20 -11.51 27.39 -22.40
N GLY A 21 -11.45 26.07 -22.34
CA GLY A 21 -12.13 25.28 -21.31
C GLY A 21 -11.66 25.66 -19.90
N PHE A 22 -10.35 25.85 -19.70
CA PHE A 22 -9.77 26.34 -18.45
C PHE A 22 -10.32 27.71 -18.04
N ILE A 23 -10.33 28.70 -18.96
CA ILE A 23 -10.82 30.05 -18.69
C ILE A 23 -12.29 30.01 -18.26
N GLY A 24 -13.12 29.23 -18.99
CA GLY A 24 -14.52 29.06 -18.65
C GLY A 24 -14.74 28.41 -17.29
N LEU A 25 -13.99 27.33 -17.01
CA LEU A 25 -14.06 26.62 -15.72
C LEU A 25 -13.57 27.50 -14.57
N TYR A 26 -12.47 28.21 -14.74
CA TYR A 26 -11.95 29.18 -13.76
C TYR A 26 -13.00 30.20 -13.38
N TYR A 27 -13.61 30.85 -14.39
CA TYR A 27 -14.67 31.83 -14.19
C TYR A 27 -15.89 31.28 -13.47
N VAL A 28 -16.33 30.06 -13.83
CA VAL A 28 -17.47 29.40 -13.18
C VAL A 28 -17.14 29.06 -11.72
N LEU A 29 -15.96 28.53 -11.45
CA LEU A 29 -15.52 28.19 -10.09
C LEU A 29 -15.44 29.45 -9.22
N ASP A 30 -14.88 30.53 -9.74
CA ASP A 30 -14.78 31.79 -9.02
C ASP A 30 -16.19 32.36 -8.72
N LYS A 31 -17.06 32.43 -9.72
CA LYS A 31 -18.43 32.90 -9.58
C LYS A 31 -19.28 32.04 -8.63
N VAL A 32 -19.13 30.74 -8.69
CA VAL A 32 -19.86 29.80 -7.77
C VAL A 32 -19.36 29.95 -6.35
N SER A 33 -18.08 30.21 -6.16
CA SER A 33 -17.47 30.41 -4.84
C SER A 33 -17.86 31.75 -4.22
N PHE A 34 -18.23 32.72 -5.05
CA PHE A 34 -18.62 34.04 -4.61
C PHE A 34 -19.89 33.98 -3.72
N GLY A 35 -19.74 34.46 -2.49
CA GLY A 35 -20.83 34.61 -1.53
C GLY A 35 -21.41 36.05 -1.56
N HIS A 36 -21.53 36.67 -0.40
CA HIS A 36 -21.91 38.08 -0.28
C HIS A 36 -20.67 38.96 -0.11
N PRO A 37 -20.67 40.18 -0.70
CA PRO A 37 -19.56 41.10 -0.50
C PRO A 37 -19.44 41.49 0.98
N LEU A 38 -18.27 41.28 1.57
CA LEU A 38 -17.92 41.75 2.91
C LEU A 38 -16.91 42.89 2.76
N PHE A 39 -17.19 44.03 3.36
CA PHE A 39 -16.33 45.25 3.28
C PHE A 39 -16.01 45.72 1.85
N GLY A 40 -16.91 45.47 0.89
CA GLY A 40 -16.67 45.78 -0.52
C GLY A 40 -15.75 44.80 -1.26
N LEU A 41 -15.31 43.74 -0.59
CA LEU A 41 -14.49 42.70 -1.16
C LEU A 41 -15.31 41.43 -1.39
N SER A 42 -15.00 40.73 -2.47
CA SER A 42 -15.56 39.41 -2.76
C SER A 42 -14.86 38.35 -1.92
N ILE A 43 -15.32 38.23 -0.70
CA ILE A 43 -14.75 37.27 0.23
C ILE A 43 -15.54 35.97 0.13
N THR A 44 -14.84 34.86 -0.15
CA THR A 44 -15.43 33.54 -0.29
C THR A 44 -15.01 32.66 0.87
N PRO A 45 -15.88 31.78 1.36
CA PRO A 45 -15.48 30.75 2.36
C PRO A 45 -14.38 29.84 1.82
N TRP A 46 -14.33 29.66 0.52
CA TRP A 46 -13.45 28.74 -0.17
C TRP A 46 -13.33 29.15 -1.65
N ASN A 47 -12.09 29.33 -2.11
CA ASN A 47 -11.81 29.70 -3.50
C ASN A 47 -10.99 28.59 -4.20
N PRO A 48 -11.62 27.70 -5.00
CA PRO A 48 -10.92 26.64 -5.73
C PRO A 48 -10.25 27.11 -7.02
N ALA A 49 -10.62 28.29 -7.55
CA ALA A 49 -10.12 28.79 -8.83
C ALA A 49 -8.59 28.93 -8.86
N PRO A 50 -7.91 29.49 -7.84
CA PRO A 50 -6.45 29.53 -7.79
C PRO A 50 -5.80 28.16 -7.89
N ALA A 51 -6.37 27.12 -7.28
CA ALA A 51 -5.83 25.75 -7.38
C ALA A 51 -5.79 25.27 -8.83
N LEU A 52 -6.83 25.56 -9.61
CA LEU A 52 -6.90 25.22 -11.03
C LEU A 52 -5.81 25.97 -11.82
N GLY A 53 -5.60 27.26 -11.53
CA GLY A 53 -4.54 28.08 -12.11
C GLY A 53 -3.15 27.56 -11.82
N LEU A 54 -2.86 27.22 -10.55
CA LEU A 54 -1.59 26.65 -10.13
C LEU A 54 -1.28 25.31 -10.84
N VAL A 55 -2.27 24.43 -10.93
CA VAL A 55 -2.13 23.15 -11.65
C VAL A 55 -1.86 23.35 -13.13
N LEU A 56 -2.51 24.31 -13.77
CA LEU A 56 -2.24 24.67 -15.16
C LEU A 56 -0.79 25.13 -15.34
N VAL A 57 -0.31 26.04 -14.50
CA VAL A 57 1.08 26.53 -14.54
C VAL A 57 2.08 25.41 -14.26
N MET A 58 1.81 24.53 -13.30
CA MET A 58 2.67 23.38 -13.04
C MET A 58 2.77 22.41 -14.22
N ARG A 59 1.71 22.30 -15.02
CA ARG A 59 1.64 21.38 -16.16
C ARG A 59 2.25 21.97 -17.44
N PHE A 60 1.98 23.25 -17.73
CA PHE A 60 2.34 23.90 -18.99
C PHE A 60 3.41 24.99 -18.84
N GLY A 61 3.84 25.27 -17.61
CA GLY A 61 4.86 26.30 -17.34
C GLY A 61 4.43 27.68 -17.83
N ARG A 62 5.35 28.39 -18.47
CA ARG A 62 5.10 29.78 -18.94
C ARG A 62 4.01 29.93 -20.00
N MET A 63 3.68 28.85 -20.75
CA MET A 63 2.56 28.88 -21.70
C MET A 63 1.20 29.10 -21.00
N ALA A 64 1.11 28.75 -19.72
CA ALA A 64 -0.10 28.90 -18.91
C ALA A 64 -0.31 30.35 -18.40
N TRP A 65 0.69 31.22 -18.48
CA TRP A 65 0.59 32.57 -17.91
C TRP A 65 -0.50 33.43 -18.58
N ALA A 66 -0.54 33.46 -19.91
CA ALA A 66 -1.53 34.21 -20.64
C ALA A 66 -2.98 33.72 -20.40
N PRO A 67 -3.31 32.42 -20.55
CA PRO A 67 -4.66 31.96 -20.23
C PRO A 67 -5.03 32.14 -18.76
N LEU A 68 -4.09 32.04 -17.82
CA LEU A 68 -4.33 32.34 -16.41
C LEU A 68 -4.65 33.84 -16.20
N ALA A 69 -3.87 34.76 -16.80
CA ALA A 69 -4.11 36.19 -16.70
C ALA A 69 -5.49 36.55 -17.27
N ILE A 70 -5.85 36.01 -18.43
CA ILE A 70 -7.18 36.23 -19.03
C ILE A 70 -8.28 35.71 -18.10
N ALA A 71 -8.15 34.53 -17.54
CA ALA A 71 -9.14 33.93 -16.65
C ALA A 71 -9.35 34.79 -15.39
N VAL A 72 -8.24 35.19 -14.74
CA VAL A 72 -8.28 36.05 -13.54
C VAL A 72 -8.90 37.41 -13.86
N LEU A 73 -8.52 38.07 -14.96
CA LEU A 73 -9.08 39.35 -15.35
C LEU A 73 -10.58 39.28 -15.68
N LEU A 74 -11.00 38.20 -16.36
CA LEU A 74 -12.43 37.99 -16.63
C LEU A 74 -13.22 37.75 -15.33
N ALA A 75 -12.65 37.03 -14.37
CA ALA A 75 -13.25 36.82 -13.07
C ALA A 75 -13.36 38.12 -12.27
N GLU A 76 -12.28 38.93 -12.21
CA GLU A 76 -12.28 40.25 -11.55
C GLU A 76 -13.31 41.19 -12.15
N ILE A 77 -13.37 41.34 -13.47
CA ILE A 77 -14.31 42.23 -14.16
C ILE A 77 -15.74 41.70 -14.05
N GLY A 78 -15.94 40.38 -14.24
CA GLY A 78 -17.28 39.78 -14.28
C GLY A 78 -17.97 39.67 -12.93
N VAL A 79 -17.20 39.58 -11.83
CA VAL A 79 -17.74 39.46 -10.48
C VAL A 79 -17.83 40.83 -9.78
N HIS A 80 -16.89 41.73 -10.03
CA HIS A 80 -16.74 42.99 -9.29
C HIS A 80 -17.10 44.26 -10.11
N GLY A 81 -17.21 44.17 -11.41
CA GLY A 81 -16.97 45.24 -12.35
C GLY A 81 -18.12 46.15 -12.77
N GLN A 82 -19.26 46.20 -12.08
CA GLN A 82 -20.41 46.93 -12.66
C GLN A 82 -20.47 48.45 -12.38
N LEU A 83 -19.63 49.03 -11.52
CA LEU A 83 -19.77 50.44 -11.10
C LEU A 83 -18.51 51.30 -11.15
N VAL A 84 -17.35 50.75 -11.53
CA VAL A 84 -16.06 51.47 -11.52
C VAL A 84 -15.31 51.29 -12.84
N SER A 85 -14.40 52.22 -13.17
CA SER A 85 -13.57 52.15 -14.39
C SER A 85 -12.84 50.82 -14.50
N ILE A 86 -12.86 50.19 -15.68
CA ILE A 86 -12.25 48.89 -15.96
C ILE A 86 -10.75 48.84 -15.57
N TRP A 87 -10.04 49.92 -15.65
CA TRP A 87 -8.63 50.04 -15.32
C TRP A 87 -8.32 49.77 -13.85
N VAL A 88 -9.27 50.01 -12.97
CA VAL A 88 -9.13 49.81 -11.53
C VAL A 88 -9.12 48.32 -11.16
N HIS A 89 -9.67 47.48 -12.02
CA HIS A 89 -9.66 46.01 -11.85
C HIS A 89 -8.50 45.34 -12.57
N VAL A 90 -7.94 45.97 -13.61
CA VAL A 90 -6.85 45.38 -14.41
C VAL A 90 -5.56 45.22 -13.59
N VAL A 91 -5.16 46.22 -12.80
CA VAL A 91 -3.92 46.16 -12.01
C VAL A 91 -4.00 45.11 -10.91
N PRO A 92 -5.03 45.07 -10.04
CA PRO A 92 -5.18 44.02 -9.05
C PRO A 92 -5.28 42.61 -9.68
N GLY A 93 -6.04 42.45 -10.77
CA GLY A 93 -6.16 41.18 -11.49
C GLY A 93 -4.82 40.69 -12.05
N LEU A 94 -3.98 41.58 -12.60
CA LEU A 94 -2.62 41.21 -13.04
C LEU A 94 -1.69 40.85 -11.87
N VAL A 95 -1.83 41.51 -10.72
CA VAL A 95 -1.09 41.17 -9.50
C VAL A 95 -1.44 39.77 -9.06
N LEU A 96 -2.72 39.40 -9.00
CA LEU A 96 -3.18 38.04 -8.68
C LEU A 96 -2.67 37.02 -9.68
N ALA A 97 -2.86 37.26 -10.97
CA ALA A 97 -2.45 36.35 -12.04
C ALA A 97 -0.94 36.08 -11.99
N THR A 98 -0.13 37.13 -11.83
CA THR A 98 1.33 37.02 -11.72
C THR A 98 1.73 36.30 -10.45
N GLY A 99 1.09 36.58 -9.32
CA GLY A 99 1.32 35.90 -8.05
C GLY A 99 1.07 34.40 -8.13
N TYR A 100 -0.08 33.99 -8.68
CA TYR A 100 -0.38 32.57 -8.87
C TYR A 100 0.55 31.90 -9.89
N ALA A 101 0.93 32.60 -10.97
CA ALA A 101 1.88 32.06 -11.93
C ALA A 101 3.25 31.81 -11.29
N LEU A 102 3.77 32.74 -10.51
CA LEU A 102 5.03 32.59 -9.78
C LEU A 102 4.96 31.47 -8.73
N LEU A 103 3.88 31.42 -7.94
CA LEU A 103 3.68 30.35 -6.96
C LEU A 103 3.61 28.97 -7.66
N GLY A 104 2.90 28.88 -8.78
CA GLY A 104 2.82 27.67 -9.59
C GLY A 104 4.19 27.20 -10.12
N GLU A 105 5.05 28.13 -10.57
CA GLU A 105 6.43 27.81 -10.99
C GLU A 105 7.30 27.34 -9.80
N VAL A 106 7.19 28.00 -8.64
CA VAL A 106 7.90 27.58 -7.42
C VAL A 106 7.49 26.18 -7.00
N LEU A 107 6.20 25.89 -7.01
CA LEU A 107 5.69 24.56 -6.70
C LEU A 107 6.13 23.52 -7.74
N ALA A 108 6.11 23.85 -9.03
CA ALA A 108 6.56 22.97 -10.11
C ALA A 108 8.03 22.56 -10.01
N ARG A 109 8.90 23.48 -9.56
CA ARG A 109 10.35 23.20 -9.38
C ARG A 109 10.65 22.35 -8.16
N ARG A 110 9.81 22.38 -7.15
CA ARG A 110 10.05 21.76 -5.82
C ARG A 110 9.22 20.51 -5.57
N LEU A 111 8.18 20.28 -6.36
CA LEU A 111 7.34 19.08 -6.28
C LEU A 111 7.59 18.24 -7.54
N PRO A 112 7.90 16.93 -7.39
CA PRO A 112 7.94 16.01 -8.53
C PRO A 112 6.59 16.05 -9.27
N ARG A 113 6.59 15.98 -10.60
CA ARG A 113 5.38 16.06 -11.44
C ARG A 113 4.28 15.03 -11.10
N ASP A 114 4.67 13.93 -10.48
CA ASP A 114 3.80 12.87 -9.99
C ASP A 114 3.79 12.82 -8.44
N ALA A 115 4.22 13.90 -7.76
CA ALA A 115 4.29 13.94 -6.31
C ALA A 115 2.91 13.75 -5.72
N LEU A 116 2.72 12.57 -5.27
CA LEU A 116 1.71 12.24 -4.30
C LEU A 116 2.23 12.82 -2.97
N LEU A 117 1.40 13.61 -2.29
CA LEU A 117 1.70 14.15 -0.95
C LEU A 117 1.68 13.01 0.08
N ASP A 118 2.43 11.95 -0.19
CA ASP A 118 2.31 10.67 0.50
C ASP A 118 3.14 10.60 1.79
N ASP A 119 4.06 11.55 1.98
CA ASP A 119 4.88 11.63 3.19
C ASP A 119 4.64 12.94 3.94
N ARG A 120 4.81 12.89 5.27
CA ARG A 120 4.56 14.01 6.18
C ARG A 120 5.46 15.23 5.90
N ARG A 121 6.74 15.01 5.53
CA ARG A 121 7.69 16.11 5.28
C ARG A 121 7.32 16.87 4.02
N THR A 122 7.01 16.15 2.95
CA THR A 122 6.55 16.75 1.68
C THR A 122 5.23 17.49 1.85
N LEU A 123 4.28 16.92 2.62
CA LEU A 123 3.00 17.55 2.96
C LEU A 123 3.20 18.87 3.70
N VAL A 124 3.97 18.87 4.80
CA VAL A 124 4.21 20.08 5.60
C VAL A 124 4.92 21.15 4.77
N ALA A 125 5.96 20.76 4.03
CA ALA A 125 6.68 21.69 3.16
C ALA A 125 5.81 22.28 2.04
N TRP A 126 4.86 21.50 1.54
CA TRP A 126 3.88 21.97 0.55
C TRP A 126 2.87 22.92 1.19
N LEU A 127 2.27 22.58 2.32
CA LEU A 127 1.33 23.44 3.06
C LEU A 127 1.97 24.78 3.44
N LEU A 128 3.22 24.77 3.90
CA LEU A 128 3.96 25.99 4.22
C LEU A 128 4.17 26.88 2.97
N ARG A 129 4.55 26.27 1.83
CA ARG A 129 4.73 27.05 0.58
C ARG A 129 3.42 27.64 0.08
N VAL A 130 2.33 26.86 0.15
CA VAL A 130 0.99 27.34 -0.20
C VAL A 130 0.56 28.45 0.75
N GLY A 131 0.70 28.26 2.06
CA GLY A 131 0.31 29.25 3.07
C GLY A 131 1.09 30.55 2.96
N ILE A 132 2.42 30.50 2.83
CA ILE A 132 3.27 31.68 2.66
C ILE A 132 3.01 32.34 1.28
N GLY A 133 2.93 31.53 0.23
CA GLY A 133 2.69 32.02 -1.14
C GLY A 133 1.34 32.73 -1.26
N SER A 134 0.27 32.14 -0.77
CA SER A 134 -1.06 32.76 -0.77
C SER A 134 -1.11 34.01 0.11
N LEU A 135 -0.39 34.05 1.25
CA LEU A 135 -0.27 35.26 2.08
C LEU A 135 0.38 36.43 1.31
N LEU A 136 1.50 36.16 0.65
CA LEU A 136 2.21 37.19 -0.13
C LEU A 136 1.36 37.70 -1.29
N ILE A 137 0.64 36.80 -1.97
CA ILE A 137 -0.28 37.16 -3.06
C ILE A 137 -1.43 38.01 -2.51
N SER A 138 -2.06 37.60 -1.41
CA SER A 138 -3.15 38.33 -0.76
C SER A 138 -2.71 39.73 -0.33
N LEU A 139 -1.51 39.82 0.27
CA LEU A 139 -0.92 41.12 0.67
C LEU A 139 -0.72 42.05 -0.53
N ALA A 140 -0.11 41.56 -1.61
CA ALA A 140 0.12 42.33 -2.83
C ALA A 140 -1.21 42.78 -3.49
N TYR A 141 -2.20 41.89 -3.52
CA TYR A 141 -3.52 42.19 -4.06
C TYR A 141 -4.24 43.27 -3.26
N LEU A 142 -4.31 43.16 -1.94
CA LEU A 142 -4.95 44.15 -1.09
C LEU A 142 -4.22 45.51 -1.12
N LEU A 143 -2.89 45.51 -1.22
CA LEU A 143 -2.12 46.75 -1.43
C LEU A 143 -2.49 47.42 -2.75
N SER A 144 -2.67 46.65 -3.82
CA SER A 144 -3.09 47.17 -5.11
C SER A 144 -4.53 47.76 -5.07
N LEU A 145 -5.46 47.09 -4.39
CA LEU A 145 -6.82 47.57 -4.16
C LEU A 145 -6.85 48.87 -3.34
N ARG A 146 -5.99 48.95 -2.30
CA ARG A 146 -5.86 50.17 -1.49
C ARG A 146 -5.30 51.34 -2.32
N ALA A 147 -4.29 51.08 -3.14
CA ALA A 147 -3.71 52.08 -4.02
C ALA A 147 -4.72 52.57 -5.08
N ALA A 148 -5.63 51.67 -5.51
CA ALA A 148 -6.73 51.99 -6.40
C ALA A 148 -7.91 52.72 -5.70
N GLY A 149 -7.87 52.91 -4.38
CA GLY A 149 -8.94 53.55 -3.62
C GLY A 149 -10.17 52.68 -3.37
N LEU A 150 -10.10 51.37 -3.69
CA LEU A 150 -11.22 50.45 -3.55
C LEU A 150 -11.35 49.85 -2.14
N LEU A 151 -10.32 49.95 -1.32
CA LEU A 151 -10.27 49.35 0.03
C LEU A 151 -10.20 50.44 1.10
N ALA A 152 -11.24 50.51 1.93
CA ALA A 152 -11.26 51.40 3.10
C ALA A 152 -10.23 50.92 4.17
N PRO A 153 -9.64 51.83 4.97
CA PRO A 153 -8.66 51.49 5.99
C PRO A 153 -9.20 50.45 7.01
N ALA A 154 -10.46 50.53 7.39
CA ALA A 154 -11.12 49.60 8.33
C ALA A 154 -11.24 48.15 7.79
N GLY A 155 -11.28 47.97 6.46
CA GLY A 155 -11.39 46.69 5.78
C GLY A 155 -10.08 45.93 5.61
N TRP A 156 -8.93 46.53 5.95
CA TRP A 156 -7.60 45.95 5.68
C TRP A 156 -7.36 44.61 6.35
N TRP A 157 -7.45 44.54 7.65
CA TRP A 157 -7.16 43.31 8.42
C TRP A 157 -8.20 42.21 8.20
N PRO A 158 -9.52 42.51 8.23
CA PRO A 158 -10.50 41.49 7.88
C PRO A 158 -10.32 40.97 6.44
N GLY A 159 -10.10 41.88 5.48
CA GLY A 159 -9.88 41.54 4.07
C GLY A 159 -8.67 40.59 3.91
N LEU A 160 -7.53 40.93 4.52
CA LEU A 160 -6.32 40.10 4.44
C LEU A 160 -6.56 38.70 4.99
N LYS A 161 -7.15 38.60 6.18
CA LYS A 161 -7.40 37.29 6.83
C LYS A 161 -8.32 36.42 5.96
N HIS A 162 -9.43 36.94 5.54
CA HIS A 162 -10.43 36.18 4.79
C HIS A 162 -9.96 35.78 3.40
N PHE A 163 -9.29 36.70 2.68
CA PHE A 163 -8.77 36.44 1.35
C PHE A 163 -7.65 35.38 1.39
N TRP A 164 -6.69 35.55 2.29
CA TRP A 164 -5.59 34.62 2.46
C TRP A 164 -6.06 33.19 2.85
N VAL A 165 -6.95 33.09 3.85
CA VAL A 165 -7.43 31.79 4.31
C VAL A 165 -8.34 31.15 3.25
N GLY A 166 -9.19 31.93 2.57
CA GLY A 166 -10.06 31.40 1.52
C GLY A 166 -9.29 30.79 0.35
N ASP A 167 -8.25 31.49 -0.12
CA ASP A 167 -7.36 30.98 -1.18
C ASP A 167 -6.52 29.79 -0.67
N GLY A 168 -5.95 29.91 0.53
CA GLY A 168 -5.16 28.84 1.14
C GLY A 168 -5.94 27.54 1.28
N VAL A 169 -7.20 27.60 1.73
CA VAL A 169 -8.10 26.44 1.84
C VAL A 169 -8.44 25.90 0.45
N GLY A 170 -8.80 26.77 -0.48
CA GLY A 170 -9.13 26.38 -1.85
C GLY A 170 -7.98 25.62 -2.51
N ILE A 171 -6.76 26.15 -2.39
CA ILE A 171 -5.56 25.51 -2.93
C ILE A 171 -5.28 24.20 -2.19
N ALA A 172 -5.32 24.19 -0.85
CA ALA A 172 -5.00 23.03 -0.05
C ALA A 172 -5.93 21.85 -0.34
N VAL A 173 -7.23 22.09 -0.49
CA VAL A 173 -8.23 21.03 -0.70
C VAL A 173 -8.27 20.57 -2.17
N MET A 174 -8.28 21.51 -3.12
CA MET A 174 -8.54 21.19 -4.52
C MET A 174 -7.31 20.85 -5.33
N MET A 175 -6.16 21.45 -5.03
CA MET A 175 -4.95 21.23 -5.83
C MET A 175 -4.50 19.77 -5.87
N PRO A 176 -4.48 18.98 -4.77
CA PRO A 176 -4.11 17.57 -4.82
C PRO A 176 -5.04 16.74 -5.71
N LEU A 177 -6.35 16.99 -5.63
CA LEU A 177 -7.34 16.32 -6.47
C LEU A 177 -7.15 16.66 -7.95
N LEU A 178 -6.96 17.95 -8.28
CA LEU A 178 -6.73 18.40 -9.64
C LEU A 178 -5.43 17.86 -10.23
N LEU A 179 -4.34 17.78 -9.45
CA LEU A 179 -3.08 17.14 -9.87
C LEU A 179 -3.30 15.67 -10.26
N TRP A 180 -4.12 14.94 -9.51
CA TRP A 180 -4.44 13.55 -9.85
C TRP A 180 -5.25 13.44 -11.14
N LEU A 181 -6.19 14.34 -11.37
CA LEU A 181 -6.96 14.37 -12.61
C LEU A 181 -6.10 14.64 -13.86
N THR A 182 -4.99 15.35 -13.71
CA THR A 182 -4.09 15.68 -14.82
C THR A 182 -3.09 14.58 -15.18
N SER A 183 -2.84 13.59 -14.30
CA SER A 183 -1.88 12.50 -14.54
C SER A 183 -2.57 11.15 -14.75
N LYS A 184 -2.03 10.30 -15.65
CA LYS A 184 -2.57 8.94 -15.87
C LYS A 184 -2.53 8.10 -14.59
N ARG A 185 -1.45 8.22 -13.81
CA ARG A 185 -1.26 7.51 -12.54
C ARG A 185 -2.24 7.99 -11.47
N GLY A 186 -2.42 9.31 -11.37
CA GLY A 186 -3.37 9.93 -10.44
C GLY A 186 -4.82 9.54 -10.74
N ARG A 187 -5.24 9.55 -12.01
CA ARG A 187 -6.60 9.12 -12.41
C ARG A 187 -6.89 7.67 -12.05
N ARG A 188 -5.92 6.76 -12.27
CA ARG A 188 -6.07 5.36 -11.85
C ARG A 188 -6.19 5.23 -10.33
N ARG A 189 -5.41 6.01 -9.58
CA ARG A 189 -5.48 6.03 -8.11
C ARG A 189 -6.83 6.58 -7.65
N LEU A 190 -7.30 7.69 -8.22
CA LEU A 190 -8.61 8.27 -7.94
C LEU A 190 -9.74 7.26 -8.22
N GLN A 191 -9.73 6.62 -9.38
CA GLN A 191 -10.72 5.60 -9.72
C GLN A 191 -10.74 4.44 -8.72
N ARG A 192 -9.58 3.91 -8.35
CA ARG A 192 -9.48 2.84 -7.33
C ARG A 192 -9.99 3.29 -5.96
N THR A 193 -9.72 4.54 -5.59
CA THR A 193 -10.19 5.11 -4.32
C THR A 193 -11.71 5.26 -4.34
N VAL A 194 -12.28 5.87 -5.37
CA VAL A 194 -13.73 6.16 -5.46
C VAL A 194 -14.55 4.88 -5.64
N LEU A 195 -14.08 3.92 -6.43
CA LEU A 195 -14.78 2.65 -6.70
C LEU A 195 -14.63 1.63 -5.56
N ASN A 196 -13.91 1.93 -4.50
CA ASN A 196 -13.78 1.05 -3.35
C ASN A 196 -15.10 1.05 -2.54
N ARG A 197 -15.54 -0.12 -2.06
CA ARG A 197 -16.74 -0.26 -1.21
C ARG A 197 -16.69 0.62 0.04
N GLU A 198 -15.52 0.83 0.61
CA GLU A 198 -15.35 1.72 1.76
C GLU A 198 -15.66 3.18 1.47
N SER A 199 -15.53 3.61 0.21
CA SER A 199 -15.83 4.97 -0.21
C SER A 199 -17.32 5.28 -0.09
N ILE A 200 -18.17 4.30 -0.31
CA ILE A 200 -19.61 4.43 -0.06
C ILE A 200 -19.87 4.71 1.42
N GLY A 201 -19.17 4.02 2.32
CA GLY A 201 -19.31 4.18 3.76
C GLY A 201 -19.01 5.61 4.24
N TYR A 202 -17.84 6.16 3.89
CA TYR A 202 -17.51 7.52 4.34
C TYR A 202 -18.28 8.61 3.58
N VAL A 203 -18.78 8.36 2.36
CA VAL A 203 -19.70 9.28 1.68
C VAL A 203 -21.05 9.31 2.37
N LEU A 204 -21.62 8.15 2.69
CA LEU A 204 -22.88 8.07 3.45
C LEU A 204 -22.74 8.73 4.83
N LEU A 205 -21.64 8.45 5.53
CA LEU A 205 -21.35 9.11 6.81
C LEU A 205 -21.18 10.63 6.62
N GLY A 206 -20.54 11.08 5.53
CA GLY A 206 -20.40 12.49 5.19
C GLY A 206 -21.75 13.17 4.97
N VAL A 207 -22.66 12.54 4.23
CA VAL A 207 -24.02 13.04 4.02
C VAL A 207 -24.79 13.09 5.34
N ALA A 208 -24.70 12.04 6.17
CA ALA A 208 -25.36 11.99 7.48
C ALA A 208 -24.84 13.09 8.43
N THR A 209 -23.51 13.28 8.48
CA THR A 209 -22.92 14.32 9.34
C THR A 209 -23.22 15.74 8.84
N LEU A 210 -23.28 15.96 7.52
CA LEU A 210 -23.76 17.22 6.92
C LEU A 210 -25.22 17.47 7.29
N TRP A 211 -26.08 16.46 7.18
CA TRP A 211 -27.49 16.58 7.56
C TRP A 211 -27.65 16.88 9.05
N LEU A 212 -26.88 16.22 9.94
CA LEU A 212 -26.87 16.51 11.36
C LEU A 212 -26.36 17.92 11.69
N ALA A 213 -25.28 18.36 11.03
CA ALA A 213 -24.66 19.65 11.27
C ALA A 213 -25.55 20.83 10.83
N PHE A 214 -26.27 20.69 9.71
CA PHE A 214 -27.07 21.76 9.13
C PHE A 214 -28.59 21.57 9.28
N GLY A 215 -29.09 20.33 9.44
CA GLY A 215 -30.52 20.02 9.44
C GLY A 215 -31.17 19.99 10.82
N VAL A 216 -30.46 19.53 11.87
CA VAL A 216 -31.05 19.28 13.18
C VAL A 216 -30.96 20.49 14.11
N GLY A 217 -30.03 21.42 13.86
CA GLY A 217 -29.75 22.53 14.81
C GLY A 217 -30.67 23.77 14.72
N GLY A 218 -31.59 23.83 13.74
CA GLY A 218 -32.37 25.05 13.49
C GLY A 218 -31.47 26.25 13.12
N HIS A 219 -32.07 27.44 12.89
CA HIS A 219 -31.34 28.65 12.48
C HIS A 219 -30.41 29.24 13.57
N SER A 220 -30.35 28.69 14.77
CA SER A 220 -29.64 29.28 15.91
C SER A 220 -28.37 28.58 16.40
N GLY A 221 -27.88 27.52 15.73
CA GLY A 221 -26.70 26.87 16.26
C GLY A 221 -26.02 25.86 15.37
N PHE A 222 -24.93 26.26 14.73
CA PHE A 222 -23.95 25.38 14.10
C PHE A 222 -23.13 24.65 15.18
N LYS A 223 -23.79 23.76 15.96
CA LYS A 223 -23.18 23.11 17.13
C LYS A 223 -22.52 21.78 16.86
N LEU A 224 -22.91 21.08 15.78
CA LEU A 224 -22.48 19.70 15.50
C LEU A 224 -21.42 19.61 14.39
N PHE A 225 -20.79 20.72 14.03
CA PHE A 225 -19.79 20.78 12.94
C PHE A 225 -18.59 19.84 13.16
N TYR A 226 -18.25 19.52 14.41
CA TYR A 226 -17.16 18.59 14.73
C TYR A 226 -17.41 17.17 14.22
N LEU A 227 -18.67 16.79 13.99
CA LEU A 227 -19.01 15.49 13.41
C LEU A 227 -18.47 15.33 11.98
N LEU A 228 -18.22 16.44 11.26
CA LEU A 228 -17.64 16.43 9.92
C LEU A 228 -16.20 15.89 9.88
N PHE A 229 -15.52 15.78 11.04
CA PHE A 229 -14.22 15.13 11.11
C PHE A 229 -14.32 13.59 11.05
N LEU A 230 -15.43 12.97 11.40
CA LEU A 230 -15.59 11.53 11.41
C LEU A 230 -15.38 10.89 10.03
N PRO A 231 -16.07 11.32 8.96
CA PRO A 231 -15.86 10.73 7.63
C PRO A 231 -14.45 10.95 7.09
N ILE A 232 -13.81 12.10 7.37
CA ILE A 232 -12.46 12.37 6.87
C ILE A 232 -11.40 11.55 7.61
N VAL A 233 -11.54 11.37 8.93
CA VAL A 233 -10.65 10.51 9.73
C VAL A 233 -10.81 9.05 9.31
N TRP A 234 -12.04 8.59 9.09
CA TRP A 234 -12.28 7.24 8.58
C TRP A 234 -11.66 7.03 7.21
N ALA A 235 -11.93 7.92 6.25
CA ALA A 235 -11.36 7.83 4.91
C ALA A 235 -9.82 7.85 4.93
N ALA A 236 -9.21 8.72 5.74
CA ALA A 236 -7.77 8.81 5.92
C ALA A 236 -7.18 7.54 6.57
N GLY A 237 -7.82 6.99 7.59
CA GLY A 237 -7.38 5.77 8.26
C GLY A 237 -7.44 4.53 7.36
N ARG A 238 -8.51 4.41 6.55
CA ARG A 238 -8.71 3.23 5.69
C ARG A 238 -8.01 3.32 4.34
N GLN A 239 -8.00 4.48 3.70
CA GLN A 239 -7.45 4.68 2.35
C GLN A 239 -6.21 5.60 2.32
N GLY A 240 -5.73 6.03 3.49
CA GLY A 240 -4.58 6.93 3.61
C GLY A 240 -4.86 8.30 2.98
N MET A 241 -3.81 8.92 2.43
CA MET A 241 -3.90 10.24 1.79
C MET A 241 -4.94 10.29 0.66
N ALA A 242 -5.15 9.16 -0.04
CA ALA A 242 -6.11 9.11 -1.13
C ALA A 242 -7.55 9.33 -0.65
N GLY A 243 -7.94 8.63 0.41
CA GLY A 243 -9.26 8.81 1.03
C GLY A 243 -9.42 10.20 1.62
N ALA A 244 -8.38 10.74 2.27
CA ALA A 244 -8.39 12.08 2.84
C ALA A 244 -8.65 13.16 1.78
N ILE A 245 -7.95 13.13 0.63
CA ILE A 245 -8.12 14.10 -0.46
C ILE A 245 -9.54 14.05 -1.03
N VAL A 246 -10.05 12.86 -1.33
CA VAL A 246 -11.39 12.69 -1.90
C VAL A 246 -12.45 13.13 -0.90
N CYS A 247 -12.36 12.68 0.34
CA CYS A 247 -13.34 13.00 1.38
C CYS A 247 -13.33 14.50 1.73
N ALA A 248 -12.15 15.14 1.85
CA ALA A 248 -12.05 16.58 2.10
C ALA A 248 -12.70 17.39 1.00
N ALA A 249 -12.46 17.04 -0.26
CA ALA A 249 -13.08 17.74 -1.40
C ALA A 249 -14.61 17.57 -1.42
N LEU A 250 -15.11 16.36 -1.19
CA LEU A 250 -16.55 16.08 -1.16
C LEU A 250 -17.24 16.78 0.01
N LEU A 251 -16.67 16.76 1.20
CA LEU A 251 -17.21 17.45 2.37
C LEU A 251 -17.22 18.96 2.15
N GLN A 252 -16.17 19.52 1.57
CA GLN A 252 -16.10 20.94 1.31
C GLN A 252 -17.17 21.39 0.32
N ILE A 253 -17.36 20.63 -0.77
CA ILE A 253 -18.47 20.87 -1.71
C ILE A 253 -19.82 20.75 -1.00
N GLY A 254 -19.98 19.69 -0.19
CA GLY A 254 -21.20 19.44 0.58
C GLY A 254 -21.56 20.58 1.54
N VAL A 255 -20.57 21.11 2.27
CA VAL A 255 -20.74 22.27 3.17
C VAL A 255 -21.24 23.51 2.39
N ILE A 256 -20.63 23.82 1.24
CA ILE A 256 -21.02 24.97 0.43
C ILE A 256 -22.43 24.82 -0.15
N VAL A 257 -22.75 23.62 -0.65
CA VAL A 257 -24.09 23.31 -1.18
C VAL A 257 -25.12 23.40 -0.05
N ALA A 258 -24.85 22.83 1.12
CA ALA A 258 -25.74 22.88 2.27
C ALA A 258 -26.02 24.32 2.70
N MET A 259 -24.99 25.15 2.79
CA MET A 259 -25.17 26.58 3.12
C MET A 259 -26.03 27.35 2.12
N ARG A 260 -25.80 27.13 0.81
CA ARG A 260 -26.58 27.79 -0.21
C ARG A 260 -28.04 27.35 -0.26
N VAL A 261 -28.28 26.04 -0.17
CA VAL A 261 -29.61 25.45 -0.25
C VAL A 261 -30.45 25.83 1.00
N LEU A 262 -29.82 25.75 2.17
CA LEU A 262 -30.49 26.02 3.43
C LEU A 262 -30.47 27.50 3.84
N GLN A 263 -29.88 28.40 3.03
CA GLN A 263 -29.72 29.83 3.29
C GLN A 263 -29.25 30.15 4.73
N TYR A 264 -28.26 29.42 5.18
CA TYR A 264 -27.79 29.46 6.57
C TYR A 264 -27.01 30.75 6.81
N SER A 265 -27.60 31.69 7.59
CA SER A 265 -27.01 33.01 7.87
C SER A 265 -26.23 33.06 9.20
N ALA A 266 -26.37 32.05 10.03
CA ALA A 266 -25.82 32.04 11.40
C ALA A 266 -24.31 31.72 11.49
N VAL A 267 -23.68 31.23 10.41
CA VAL A 267 -22.25 30.87 10.40
C VAL A 267 -21.45 31.94 9.69
N THR A 268 -20.43 32.46 10.35
CA THR A 268 -19.55 33.44 9.74
C THR A 268 -18.63 32.79 8.69
N VAL A 269 -18.26 33.54 7.66
CA VAL A 269 -17.29 33.07 6.66
C VAL A 269 -16.00 32.60 7.32
N ALA A 270 -15.55 33.25 8.39
CA ALA A 270 -14.36 32.88 9.13
C ALA A 270 -14.47 31.50 9.78
N GLU A 271 -15.60 31.16 10.39
CA GLU A 271 -15.82 29.85 11.01
C GLU A 271 -15.76 28.72 9.98
N LEU A 272 -16.33 28.94 8.80
CA LEU A 272 -16.27 27.97 7.72
C LEU A 272 -14.85 27.80 7.16
N GLN A 273 -14.12 28.91 7.00
CA GLN A 273 -12.74 28.88 6.55
C GLN A 273 -11.86 28.10 7.55
N ILE A 274 -12.02 28.36 8.85
CA ILE A 274 -11.29 27.66 9.91
C ILE A 274 -11.65 26.16 9.91
N LEU A 275 -12.94 25.84 9.82
CA LEU A 275 -13.39 24.44 9.76
C LEU A 275 -12.83 23.70 8.55
N ALA A 276 -12.90 24.32 7.36
CA ALA A 276 -12.39 23.72 6.13
C ALA A 276 -10.87 23.49 6.19
N MET A 277 -10.13 24.48 6.71
CA MET A 277 -8.68 24.35 6.91
C MET A 277 -8.36 23.23 7.92
N ALA A 278 -9.05 23.21 9.07
CA ALA A 278 -8.84 22.19 10.09
C ALA A 278 -9.14 20.77 9.56
N MET A 279 -10.26 20.59 8.85
CA MET A 279 -10.59 19.31 8.23
C MET A 279 -9.52 18.85 7.21
N ALA A 280 -9.06 19.76 6.35
CA ALA A 280 -8.04 19.45 5.36
C ALA A 280 -6.71 19.06 6.04
N VAL A 281 -6.25 19.87 7.00
CA VAL A 281 -4.98 19.61 7.74
C VAL A 281 -5.05 18.29 8.50
N VAL A 282 -6.12 18.06 9.27
CA VAL A 282 -6.29 16.81 10.05
C VAL A 282 -6.36 15.60 9.11
N GLY A 283 -7.21 15.66 8.08
CA GLY A 283 -7.38 14.57 7.13
C GLY A 283 -6.07 14.21 6.41
N PHE A 284 -5.37 15.22 5.91
CA PHE A 284 -4.10 15.02 5.18
C PHE A 284 -2.99 14.54 6.10
N PHE A 285 -2.92 15.05 7.32
CA PHE A 285 -1.91 14.62 8.29
C PHE A 285 -2.12 13.15 8.69
N VAL A 286 -3.36 12.77 9.03
CA VAL A 286 -3.70 11.37 9.32
C VAL A 286 -3.42 10.48 8.10
N GLY A 287 -3.83 10.91 6.91
CA GLY A 287 -3.58 10.18 5.66
C GLY A 287 -2.10 9.99 5.35
N ALA A 288 -1.26 11.01 5.59
CA ALA A 288 0.19 10.93 5.40
C ALA A 288 0.83 9.95 6.41
N VAL A 289 0.43 10.02 7.70
CA VAL A 289 0.91 9.10 8.75
C VAL A 289 0.56 7.66 8.42
N VAL A 290 -0.66 7.39 7.98
CA VAL A 290 -1.09 6.04 7.59
C VAL A 290 -0.29 5.53 6.39
N ASN A 291 -0.04 6.38 5.39
CA ASN A 291 0.79 6.00 4.24
C ASN A 291 2.25 5.73 4.64
N GLU A 292 2.83 6.58 5.48
CA GLU A 292 4.19 6.41 6.01
C GLU A 292 4.33 5.10 6.81
N GLN A 293 3.37 4.81 7.70
CA GLN A 293 3.34 3.57 8.47
C GLN A 293 3.26 2.33 7.56
N ARG A 294 2.40 2.37 6.53
CA ARG A 294 2.31 1.25 5.57
C ARG A 294 3.61 1.02 4.81
N ARG A 295 4.28 2.10 4.37
CA ARG A 295 5.59 2.01 3.70
C ARG A 295 6.64 1.43 4.63
N THR A 296 6.78 1.97 5.85
CA THR A 296 7.75 1.47 6.83
C THR A 296 7.54 -0.01 7.14
N THR A 297 6.29 -0.44 7.27
CA THR A 297 5.96 -1.86 7.49
C THR A 297 6.36 -2.73 6.28
N GLN A 298 6.15 -2.24 5.05
CA GLN A 298 6.57 -2.94 3.84
C GLN A 298 8.09 -3.02 3.72
N ASP A 299 8.79 -1.90 3.98
CA ASP A 299 10.26 -1.84 3.94
C ASP A 299 10.89 -2.75 5.00
N LEU A 300 10.32 -2.78 6.21
CA LEU A 300 10.75 -3.69 7.27
C LEU A 300 10.57 -5.15 6.87
N ARG A 301 9.40 -5.51 6.32
CA ARG A 301 9.17 -6.87 5.81
C ARG A 301 10.15 -7.25 4.70
N HIS A 302 10.45 -6.32 3.81
CA HIS A 302 11.44 -6.54 2.75
C HIS A 302 12.85 -6.72 3.32
N SER A 303 13.26 -5.88 4.28
CA SER A 303 14.56 -5.99 4.94
C SER A 303 14.72 -7.30 5.73
N LEU A 304 13.67 -7.73 6.45
CA LEU A 304 13.67 -9.01 7.15
C LEU A 304 13.81 -10.19 6.19
N ARG A 305 13.16 -10.13 5.00
CA ARG A 305 13.32 -11.16 3.96
C ARG A 305 14.74 -11.20 3.41
N LEU A 306 15.34 -10.04 3.15
CA LEU A 306 16.71 -9.96 2.66
C LEU A 306 17.71 -10.47 3.70
N ALA A 307 17.50 -10.16 4.98
CA ALA A 307 18.33 -10.67 6.07
C ALA A 307 18.24 -12.20 6.17
N ALA A 308 17.02 -12.75 6.15
CA ALA A 308 16.80 -14.19 6.12
C ALA A 308 17.42 -14.86 4.88
N ALA A 309 17.30 -14.24 3.70
CA ALA A 309 17.92 -14.73 2.48
C ALA A 309 19.46 -14.69 2.54
N GLY A 310 20.04 -13.65 3.17
CA GLY A 310 21.49 -13.52 3.37
C GLY A 310 22.05 -14.59 4.32
N GLU A 311 21.38 -14.81 5.43
CA GLU A 311 21.74 -15.88 6.39
C GLU A 311 21.65 -17.27 5.74
N MET A 312 20.58 -17.51 4.98
CA MET A 312 20.40 -18.75 4.22
C MET A 312 21.43 -18.92 3.11
N ALA A 313 21.83 -17.85 2.40
CA ALA A 313 22.82 -17.95 1.32
C ALA A 313 24.18 -18.46 1.82
N GLY A 314 24.62 -18.00 3.00
CA GLY A 314 25.84 -18.49 3.62
C GLY A 314 25.78 -19.99 3.95
N ALA A 315 24.67 -20.41 4.49
CA ALA A 315 24.45 -21.78 4.88
C ALA A 315 24.23 -22.72 3.67
N LEU A 316 23.53 -22.26 2.62
CA LEU A 316 23.37 -23.01 1.36
C LEU A 316 24.70 -23.15 0.60
N ALA A 317 25.56 -22.13 0.65
CA ALA A 317 26.92 -22.22 0.09
C ALA A 317 27.73 -23.35 0.77
N HIS A 318 27.58 -23.45 2.10
CA HIS A 318 28.21 -24.54 2.86
C HIS A 318 27.61 -25.91 2.51
N GLU A 319 26.29 -26.02 2.40
CA GLU A 319 25.59 -27.26 2.01
C GLU A 319 25.89 -27.70 0.57
N LEU A 320 26.10 -26.76 -0.35
CA LEU A 320 26.56 -27.05 -1.72
C LEU A 320 28.04 -27.50 -1.75
N HIS A 321 28.87 -26.93 -0.89
CA HIS A 321 30.29 -27.25 -0.87
C HIS A 321 30.54 -28.74 -0.54
N HIS A 322 29.76 -29.33 0.34
CA HIS A 322 29.88 -30.74 0.74
C HIS A 322 29.69 -31.73 -0.41
N PRO A 323 28.55 -31.78 -1.13
CA PRO A 323 28.36 -32.71 -2.23
C PRO A 323 29.31 -32.42 -3.40
N LEU A 324 29.70 -31.14 -3.66
CA LEU A 324 30.66 -30.79 -4.69
C LEU A 324 32.08 -31.32 -4.35
N THR A 325 32.50 -31.22 -3.10
CA THR A 325 33.78 -31.77 -2.64
C THR A 325 33.78 -33.30 -2.75
N ALA A 326 32.71 -33.95 -2.29
CA ALA A 326 32.56 -35.40 -2.42
C ALA A 326 32.53 -35.86 -3.89
N LEU A 327 31.84 -35.13 -4.75
CA LEU A 327 31.77 -35.37 -6.19
C LEU A 327 33.17 -35.30 -6.82
N SER A 328 33.96 -34.28 -6.47
CA SER A 328 35.34 -34.14 -6.95
C SER A 328 36.23 -35.28 -6.50
N ALA A 329 36.09 -35.73 -5.23
CA ALA A 329 36.85 -36.87 -4.68
C ALA A 329 36.50 -38.18 -5.39
N TYR A 330 35.20 -38.46 -5.61
CA TYR A 330 34.77 -39.70 -6.31
C TYR A 330 35.12 -39.67 -7.79
N ALA A 331 35.10 -38.50 -8.45
CA ALA A 331 35.54 -38.35 -9.83
C ALA A 331 37.04 -38.62 -9.96
N GLY A 332 37.87 -38.09 -9.04
CA GLY A 332 39.30 -38.42 -8.99
C GLY A 332 39.57 -39.89 -8.72
N ALA A 333 38.76 -40.55 -7.86
CA ALA A 333 38.85 -41.99 -7.66
C ALA A 333 38.52 -42.79 -8.94
N CYS A 334 37.51 -42.35 -9.72
CA CYS A 334 37.19 -42.95 -11.01
C CYS A 334 38.38 -42.83 -12.01
N GLU A 335 39.01 -41.66 -12.08
CA GLU A 335 40.18 -41.41 -12.94
C GLU A 335 41.35 -42.34 -12.59
N GLN A 336 41.68 -42.47 -11.29
CA GLN A 336 42.75 -43.38 -10.83
C GLN A 336 42.45 -44.86 -11.12
N LEU A 337 41.20 -45.30 -11.00
CA LEU A 337 40.79 -46.66 -11.33
C LEU A 337 40.93 -46.94 -12.83
N ILE A 338 40.58 -46.00 -13.67
CA ILE A 338 40.71 -46.07 -15.12
C ILE A 338 42.21 -46.15 -15.52
N GLU A 339 43.08 -45.32 -14.94
CA GLU A 339 44.53 -45.34 -15.19
C GLU A 339 45.19 -46.66 -14.80
N ARG A 340 44.63 -47.34 -13.76
CA ARG A 340 45.10 -48.68 -13.34
C ARG A 340 44.51 -49.84 -14.17
N GLY A 341 43.64 -49.54 -15.13
CA GLY A 341 42.93 -50.55 -15.92
C GLY A 341 41.84 -51.33 -15.17
N GLU A 342 41.41 -50.80 -14.00
CA GLU A 342 40.41 -51.44 -13.16
C GLU A 342 39.01 -50.99 -13.59
N THR A 343 38.36 -51.72 -14.53
CA THR A 343 37.02 -51.39 -15.07
C THR A 343 35.86 -52.16 -14.42
N GLY A 344 36.09 -52.80 -13.30
CA GLY A 344 35.17 -53.70 -12.64
C GLY A 344 34.20 -53.00 -11.67
N GLU A 345 33.74 -53.75 -10.67
CA GLU A 345 32.71 -53.33 -9.71
C GLU A 345 33.07 -52.07 -8.92
N GLN A 346 34.37 -51.86 -8.66
CA GLN A 346 34.87 -50.66 -7.95
C GLN A 346 34.63 -49.36 -8.71
N LEU A 347 34.92 -49.36 -10.05
CA LEU A 347 34.63 -48.22 -10.87
C LEU A 347 33.13 -47.93 -10.95
N HIS A 348 32.29 -48.95 -11.11
CA HIS A 348 30.84 -48.78 -11.10
C HIS A 348 30.31 -48.25 -9.75
N ALA A 349 30.90 -48.64 -8.63
CA ALA A 349 30.55 -48.10 -7.32
C ALA A 349 30.93 -46.64 -7.17
N ALA A 350 32.12 -46.24 -7.64
CA ALA A 350 32.57 -44.85 -7.63
C ALA A 350 31.67 -43.95 -8.53
N VAL A 351 31.32 -44.41 -9.74
CA VAL A 351 30.39 -43.67 -10.64
C VAL A 351 29.00 -43.53 -10.01
N ARG A 352 28.48 -44.57 -9.34
CA ARG A 352 27.20 -44.46 -8.58
C ARG A 352 27.28 -43.42 -7.46
N CYS A 353 28.43 -43.25 -6.82
CA CYS A 353 28.63 -42.22 -5.80
C CYS A 353 28.63 -40.82 -6.45
N VAL A 354 29.30 -40.62 -7.59
CA VAL A 354 29.27 -39.36 -8.36
C VAL A 354 27.83 -38.96 -8.72
N LEU A 355 27.05 -39.91 -9.25
CA LEU A 355 25.64 -39.65 -9.63
C LEU A 355 24.78 -39.26 -8.40
N ARG A 356 25.00 -39.93 -7.26
CA ARG A 356 24.26 -39.63 -6.03
C ARG A 356 24.59 -38.25 -5.47
N GLU A 357 25.87 -37.88 -5.42
CA GLU A 357 26.26 -36.54 -4.94
C GLU A 357 25.85 -35.43 -5.90
N SER A 358 25.88 -35.69 -7.22
CA SER A 358 25.34 -34.76 -8.23
C SER A 358 23.84 -34.49 -8.05
N ALA A 359 23.05 -35.56 -7.77
CA ALA A 359 21.62 -35.43 -7.47
C ALA A 359 21.36 -34.58 -6.23
N LYS A 360 22.15 -34.82 -5.14
CA LYS A 360 22.06 -34.01 -3.91
C LYS A 360 22.34 -32.52 -4.17
N ALA A 361 23.40 -32.18 -4.90
CA ALA A 361 23.71 -30.82 -5.27
C ALA A 361 22.57 -30.17 -6.08
N GLY A 362 21.99 -30.92 -7.03
CA GLY A 362 20.81 -30.48 -7.81
C GLY A 362 19.59 -30.18 -6.94
N ASP A 363 19.37 -30.98 -5.89
CA ASP A 363 18.25 -30.76 -4.96
C ASP A 363 18.46 -29.51 -4.07
N VAL A 364 19.70 -29.22 -3.67
CA VAL A 364 20.02 -27.97 -2.93
C VAL A 364 19.77 -26.76 -3.82
N VAL A 365 20.23 -26.78 -5.08
CA VAL A 365 19.99 -25.68 -6.05
C VAL A 365 18.50 -25.48 -6.29
N ARG A 366 17.74 -26.56 -6.42
CA ARG A 366 16.28 -26.51 -6.66
C ARG A 366 15.56 -25.86 -5.48
N ARG A 367 15.91 -26.24 -4.24
CA ARG A 367 15.40 -25.62 -3.01
C ARG A 367 15.71 -24.13 -2.94
N LEU A 368 16.91 -23.73 -3.36
CA LEU A 368 17.31 -22.32 -3.45
C LEU A 368 16.46 -21.56 -4.48
N GLN A 369 16.27 -22.13 -5.67
CA GLN A 369 15.44 -21.52 -6.72
C GLN A 369 13.99 -21.38 -6.28
N ASP A 370 13.41 -22.37 -5.63
CA ASP A 370 12.04 -22.32 -5.11
C ASP A 370 11.89 -21.23 -4.04
N PHE A 371 12.88 -21.03 -3.18
CA PHE A 371 12.88 -19.96 -2.20
C PHE A 371 12.91 -18.55 -2.84
N PHE A 372 13.79 -18.31 -3.84
CA PHE A 372 13.88 -17.01 -4.50
C PHE A 372 12.75 -16.76 -5.52
N ARG A 373 12.14 -17.81 -6.05
CA ARG A 373 11.03 -17.73 -7.01
C ARG A 373 9.71 -17.31 -6.38
N THR A 374 9.55 -17.50 -5.08
CA THR A 374 8.44 -16.97 -4.31
C THR A 374 8.64 -15.46 -4.11
N GLY A 375 8.19 -14.65 -5.07
CA GLY A 375 8.09 -13.19 -4.99
C GLY A 375 7.24 -12.72 -3.80
N ASP A 376 6.68 -11.52 -3.86
CA ASP A 376 5.70 -11.05 -2.86
C ASP A 376 4.60 -12.10 -2.69
N PRO A 377 4.31 -12.56 -1.44
CA PRO A 377 3.26 -13.55 -1.21
C PRO A 377 1.97 -13.06 -1.86
N GLN A 378 1.35 -13.91 -2.65
CA GLN A 378 0.03 -13.65 -3.22
C GLN A 378 -1.00 -14.50 -2.47
N PRO A 379 -1.45 -14.04 -1.28
CA PRO A 379 -2.40 -14.81 -0.51
C PRO A 379 -3.73 -14.89 -1.26
N GLU A 380 -4.22 -16.09 -1.41
CA GLU A 380 -5.53 -16.41 -1.96
C GLU A 380 -6.36 -17.20 -0.94
N VAL A 381 -7.67 -17.20 -1.12
CA VAL A 381 -8.56 -18.02 -0.29
C VAL A 381 -8.49 -19.47 -0.81
N LEU A 382 -7.95 -20.35 0.02
CA LEU A 382 -7.72 -21.75 -0.36
C LEU A 382 -8.27 -22.70 0.70
N GLY A 383 -9.01 -23.72 0.27
CA GLY A 383 -9.46 -24.80 1.15
C GLY A 383 -8.30 -25.67 1.63
N LEU A 384 -8.25 -25.98 2.93
CA LEU A 384 -7.19 -26.78 3.54
C LEU A 384 -7.01 -28.14 2.86
N ALA A 385 -8.13 -28.84 2.57
CA ALA A 385 -8.10 -30.16 1.92
C ALA A 385 -7.42 -30.11 0.55
N ALA A 386 -7.70 -29.09 -0.25
CA ALA A 386 -7.11 -28.91 -1.58
C ALA A 386 -5.60 -28.63 -1.50
N LEU A 387 -5.17 -27.85 -0.52
CA LEU A 387 -3.76 -27.54 -0.25
C LEU A 387 -2.99 -28.81 0.12
N VAL A 388 -3.51 -29.59 1.07
CA VAL A 388 -2.86 -30.82 1.56
C VAL A 388 -2.79 -31.85 0.42
N GLU A 389 -3.86 -32.06 -0.34
CA GLU A 389 -3.87 -33.02 -1.45
C GLU A 389 -2.86 -32.64 -2.54
N ALA A 390 -2.77 -31.36 -2.92
CA ALA A 390 -1.77 -30.89 -3.88
C ALA A 390 -0.32 -31.16 -3.43
N ALA A 391 -0.04 -31.07 -2.13
CA ALA A 391 1.28 -31.35 -1.58
C ALA A 391 1.57 -32.85 -1.50
N VAL A 392 0.56 -33.68 -1.20
CA VAL A 392 0.67 -35.14 -0.98
C VAL A 392 0.69 -35.93 -2.29
N ALA A 393 -0.04 -35.50 -3.30
CA ALA A 393 -0.21 -36.22 -4.56
C ALA A 393 1.12 -36.73 -5.18
N PRO A 394 2.20 -35.93 -5.25
CA PRO A 394 3.50 -36.39 -5.80
C PRO A 394 4.16 -37.51 -4.97
N TYR A 395 3.80 -37.63 -3.69
CA TYR A 395 4.42 -38.59 -2.78
C TYR A 395 3.69 -39.94 -2.73
N ARG A 396 2.48 -40.08 -3.25
CA ARG A 396 1.70 -41.31 -3.21
C ARG A 396 2.44 -42.48 -3.89
N LEU A 397 2.90 -42.26 -5.12
CA LEU A 397 3.64 -43.28 -5.89
C LEU A 397 4.97 -43.64 -5.20
N ARG A 398 5.70 -42.63 -4.68
CA ARG A 398 6.93 -42.84 -3.94
C ARG A 398 6.71 -43.66 -2.66
N ALA A 399 5.60 -43.42 -1.96
CA ALA A 399 5.22 -44.17 -0.76
C ALA A 399 4.96 -45.64 -1.09
N GLU A 400 4.22 -45.95 -2.13
CA GLU A 400 3.95 -47.30 -2.60
C GLU A 400 5.25 -48.04 -2.94
N GLN A 401 6.13 -47.42 -3.70
CA GLN A 401 7.44 -48.00 -4.10
C GLN A 401 8.36 -48.25 -2.92
N ALA A 402 8.31 -47.40 -1.88
CA ALA A 402 9.12 -47.53 -0.66
C ALA A 402 8.49 -48.38 0.43
N GLY A 403 7.28 -48.92 0.21
CA GLY A 403 6.54 -49.70 1.21
C GLY A 403 6.10 -48.86 2.43
N ILE A 404 5.89 -47.55 2.24
CA ILE A 404 5.48 -46.61 3.28
C ILE A 404 3.97 -46.43 3.22
N ARG A 405 3.26 -46.57 4.33
CA ARG A 405 1.81 -46.29 4.42
C ARG A 405 1.61 -44.79 4.64
N LEU A 406 1.26 -44.07 3.57
CA LEU A 406 0.91 -42.64 3.62
C LEU A 406 -0.60 -42.49 3.80
N ARG A 407 -1.04 -41.92 4.94
CA ARG A 407 -2.46 -41.68 5.24
C ARG A 407 -2.74 -40.19 5.48
N VAL A 408 -3.81 -39.71 4.92
CA VAL A 408 -4.37 -38.36 5.16
C VAL A 408 -5.70 -38.56 5.86
N ALA A 409 -5.83 -38.01 7.07
CA ALA A 409 -7.10 -38.03 7.81
C ALA A 409 -8.13 -37.12 7.14
N PRO A 410 -9.43 -37.30 7.40
CA PRO A 410 -10.45 -36.35 6.97
C PRO A 410 -10.09 -34.93 7.42
N MET A 411 -10.04 -33.99 6.46
CA MET A 411 -9.68 -32.60 6.74
C MET A 411 -10.92 -31.79 7.12
N PRO A 412 -10.82 -30.89 8.08
CA PRO A 412 -11.88 -29.91 8.36
C PRO A 412 -12.15 -29.05 7.12
N ASP A 413 -13.43 -28.72 6.88
CA ASP A 413 -13.82 -27.80 5.81
C ASP A 413 -13.58 -26.36 6.26
N VAL A 414 -12.35 -25.90 6.07
CA VAL A 414 -11.89 -24.55 6.44
C VAL A 414 -11.11 -23.92 5.30
N SER A 415 -11.25 -22.61 5.17
CA SER A 415 -10.55 -21.81 4.19
C SER A 415 -9.46 -20.97 4.86
N LEU A 416 -8.29 -20.91 4.23
CA LEU A 416 -7.12 -20.17 4.69
C LEU A 416 -6.79 -19.05 3.70
N MET A 417 -6.29 -17.92 4.22
CA MET A 417 -5.75 -16.85 3.40
C MET A 417 -4.23 -17.03 3.32
N VAL A 418 -3.77 -17.79 2.36
CA VAL A 418 -2.35 -18.17 2.22
C VAL A 418 -1.88 -18.15 0.76
N ASP A 419 -0.58 -17.97 0.57
CA ASP A 419 0.04 -18.20 -0.74
C ASP A 419 0.18 -19.71 -0.97
N ARG A 420 -0.51 -20.20 -1.99
CA ARG A 420 -0.55 -21.62 -2.33
C ARG A 420 0.83 -22.22 -2.56
N LEU A 421 1.65 -21.56 -3.38
CA LEU A 421 2.97 -22.09 -3.75
C LEU A 421 3.90 -22.16 -2.54
N GLN A 422 3.87 -21.14 -1.68
CA GLN A 422 4.68 -21.11 -0.47
C GLN A 422 4.26 -22.20 0.51
N MET A 423 2.97 -22.39 0.73
CA MET A 423 2.47 -23.42 1.63
C MET A 423 2.68 -24.84 1.09
N GLU A 424 2.60 -25.04 -0.23
CA GLU A 424 2.99 -26.32 -0.84
C GLU A 424 4.48 -26.63 -0.61
N VAL A 425 5.38 -25.63 -0.66
CA VAL A 425 6.80 -25.80 -0.35
C VAL A 425 6.99 -26.26 1.11
N VAL A 426 6.27 -25.64 2.06
CA VAL A 426 6.29 -26.03 3.47
C VAL A 426 5.88 -27.50 3.65
N LEU A 427 4.72 -27.85 3.11
CA LEU A 427 4.19 -29.22 3.25
C LEU A 427 5.09 -30.26 2.60
N ARG A 428 5.61 -29.98 1.41
CA ARG A 428 6.56 -30.86 0.71
C ARG A 428 7.88 -31.03 1.48
N SER A 429 8.38 -29.97 2.11
CA SER A 429 9.56 -30.02 2.96
C SER A 429 9.34 -30.93 4.18
N LEU A 430 8.18 -30.81 4.85
CA LEU A 430 7.84 -31.68 5.99
C LEU A 430 7.66 -33.14 5.55
N LEU A 431 7.01 -33.37 4.40
CA LEU A 431 6.86 -34.71 3.82
C LEU A 431 8.22 -35.35 3.48
N ALA A 432 9.10 -34.57 2.81
CA ALA A 432 10.44 -35.07 2.48
C ALA A 432 11.20 -35.49 3.76
N ASN A 433 11.16 -34.65 4.81
CA ASN A 433 11.78 -34.97 6.09
C ASN A 433 11.16 -36.24 6.73
N ALA A 434 9.85 -36.42 6.66
CA ALA A 434 9.16 -37.60 7.15
C ALA A 434 9.56 -38.85 6.38
N PHE A 435 9.65 -38.78 5.04
CA PHE A 435 10.11 -39.90 4.21
C PHE A 435 11.55 -40.31 4.54
N ASP A 436 12.45 -39.34 4.69
CA ASP A 436 13.86 -39.61 5.03
C ASP A 436 13.99 -40.20 6.44
N SER A 437 13.22 -39.66 7.42
CA SER A 437 13.19 -40.17 8.80
C SER A 437 12.73 -41.63 8.88
N VAL A 438 11.71 -42.00 8.10
CA VAL A 438 11.16 -43.34 8.02
C VAL A 438 12.11 -44.29 7.28
N ALA A 439 12.79 -43.83 6.23
CA ALA A 439 13.73 -44.63 5.46
C ALA A 439 14.96 -45.00 6.30
N ASP A 440 15.46 -44.09 7.12
CA ASP A 440 16.62 -44.27 8.00
C ASP A 440 16.28 -45.09 9.28
N SER A 441 15.00 -45.30 9.58
CA SER A 441 14.56 -46.00 10.78
C SER A 441 14.43 -47.52 10.56
N PRO A 442 14.91 -48.37 11.49
CA PRO A 442 14.68 -49.81 11.45
C PRO A 442 13.25 -50.21 11.85
N ARG A 443 12.43 -49.25 12.31
CA ARG A 443 11.08 -49.51 12.81
C ARG A 443 10.11 -49.93 11.70
N GLN A 444 9.25 -50.88 12.03
CA GLN A 444 8.16 -51.37 11.20
C GLN A 444 6.85 -51.29 12.00
N PRO A 445 5.74 -51.02 11.35
CA PRO A 445 5.55 -50.65 9.93
C PRO A 445 5.94 -49.20 9.63
N ARG A 446 6.40 -48.93 8.41
CA ARG A 446 6.76 -47.61 7.95
C ARG A 446 5.50 -46.80 7.63
N ARG A 447 5.32 -45.65 8.32
CA ARG A 447 4.09 -44.86 8.23
C ARG A 447 4.36 -43.35 8.23
N ILE A 448 3.53 -42.64 7.46
CA ILE A 448 3.43 -41.17 7.50
C ILE A 448 1.96 -40.84 7.57
N TRP A 449 1.59 -39.97 8.49
CA TRP A 449 0.21 -39.56 8.74
C TRP A 449 0.07 -38.08 8.79
N ILE A 450 -0.98 -37.53 8.12
CA ILE A 450 -1.30 -36.11 8.07
C ILE A 450 -2.71 -35.93 8.62
N ALA A 451 -2.87 -35.05 9.59
CA ALA A 451 -4.15 -34.73 10.19
C ALA A 451 -4.25 -33.24 10.48
N ALA A 452 -5.47 -32.73 10.48
CA ALA A 452 -5.73 -31.35 10.89
C ALA A 452 -6.97 -31.29 11.78
N TRP A 453 -6.97 -30.33 12.68
CA TRP A 453 -8.12 -30.03 13.55
C TRP A 453 -8.14 -28.55 13.88
N LYS A 454 -9.33 -28.02 14.15
CA LYS A 454 -9.53 -26.65 14.58
C LYS A 454 -9.15 -26.51 16.05
N ASP A 455 -8.20 -25.63 16.37
CA ASP A 455 -7.77 -25.34 17.73
C ASP A 455 -8.35 -23.96 18.13
N GLY A 456 -9.46 -24.01 18.86
CA GLY A 456 -10.24 -22.80 19.15
C GLY A 456 -11.08 -22.30 17.95
N SER A 457 -11.46 -21.03 17.99
CA SER A 457 -12.35 -20.41 16.98
C SER A 457 -11.62 -19.85 15.77
N GLU A 458 -10.33 -19.55 15.90
CA GLU A 458 -9.59 -18.74 14.92
C GLU A 458 -8.35 -19.43 14.32
N GLN A 459 -8.02 -20.64 14.76
CA GLN A 459 -6.79 -21.32 14.32
C GLN A 459 -7.05 -22.75 13.91
N ILE A 460 -6.28 -23.22 12.89
CA ILE A 460 -6.21 -24.59 12.45
C ILE A 460 -4.83 -25.15 12.78
N CYS A 461 -4.77 -26.34 13.37
CA CYS A 461 -3.53 -27.07 13.59
C CYS A 461 -3.43 -28.21 12.56
N LEU A 462 -2.39 -28.19 11.74
CA LEU A 462 -2.04 -29.25 10.82
C LEU A 462 -0.84 -30.03 11.40
N ARG A 463 -0.91 -31.35 11.43
CA ARG A 463 0.10 -32.26 11.97
C ARG A 463 0.59 -33.19 10.88
N VAL A 464 1.91 -33.30 10.75
CA VAL A 464 2.61 -34.32 9.96
C VAL A 464 3.35 -35.19 10.93
N GLU A 465 3.09 -36.49 10.91
CA GLU A 465 3.64 -37.47 11.82
C GLU A 465 4.28 -38.63 11.05
N ASP A 466 5.43 -39.10 11.49
CA ASP A 466 6.18 -40.20 10.88
C ASP A 466 6.65 -41.23 11.89
N SER A 467 6.80 -42.49 11.48
CA SER A 467 7.28 -43.59 12.31
C SER A 467 8.81 -43.66 12.46
N GLY A 468 9.53 -42.58 12.18
CA GLY A 468 10.98 -42.54 12.23
C GLY A 468 11.57 -42.49 13.65
N SER A 469 12.78 -41.96 13.76
CA SER A 469 13.56 -41.94 15.02
C SER A 469 13.06 -40.95 16.07
N GLY A 470 12.19 -40.00 15.68
CA GLY A 470 11.64 -38.96 16.57
C GLY A 470 12.60 -37.82 16.88
N LEU A 471 12.16 -36.95 17.79
CA LEU A 471 12.88 -35.74 18.21
C LEU A 471 13.25 -35.85 19.70
N THR A 472 14.55 -35.73 20.02
CA THR A 472 15.01 -35.52 21.39
C THR A 472 14.86 -34.08 21.82
N SER A 473 14.82 -33.79 23.13
CA SER A 473 14.71 -32.43 23.67
C SER A 473 15.82 -31.50 23.16
N GLU A 474 17.03 -31.99 23.02
CA GLU A 474 18.18 -31.26 22.52
C GLU A 474 18.02 -30.91 21.03
N ARG A 475 17.56 -31.85 20.21
CA ARG A 475 17.28 -31.62 18.78
C ARG A 475 16.06 -30.74 18.54
N ALA A 476 15.05 -30.77 19.41
CA ALA A 476 13.86 -29.93 19.26
C ALA A 476 14.17 -28.45 19.49
N THR A 477 15.13 -28.13 20.37
CA THR A 477 15.54 -26.74 20.64
C THR A 477 16.26 -26.13 19.44
N ASN A 478 17.12 -26.89 18.77
CA ASN A 478 17.98 -26.43 17.66
C ASN A 478 17.43 -26.82 16.27
N LEU A 479 16.21 -27.35 16.22
CA LEU A 479 15.58 -27.95 15.03
C LEU A 479 15.51 -26.99 13.84
N PHE A 480 15.42 -25.70 14.10
CA PHE A 480 15.27 -24.64 13.11
C PHE A 480 16.53 -23.77 12.97
N ASP A 481 17.61 -24.08 13.70
CA ASP A 481 18.86 -23.35 13.60
C ASP A 481 19.69 -23.90 12.42
N PRO A 482 20.07 -23.01 11.47
CA PRO A 482 20.81 -23.42 10.28
C PRO A 482 22.21 -23.97 10.57
N LEU A 483 22.78 -23.67 11.74
CA LEU A 483 24.18 -23.92 12.08
C LEU A 483 24.43 -25.24 12.87
N ASP A 484 23.43 -25.79 13.55
CA ASP A 484 23.60 -26.97 14.39
C ASP A 484 23.32 -28.29 13.68
N GLY A 485 23.01 -28.27 12.40
CA GLY A 485 22.78 -29.46 11.55
C GLY A 485 24.03 -30.26 11.19
N ALA A 486 25.13 -30.11 11.91
CA ALA A 486 26.44 -30.76 11.62
C ALA A 486 26.48 -32.29 11.68
N SER A 487 25.39 -32.97 12.02
CA SER A 487 25.37 -34.46 12.11
C SER A 487 24.45 -35.17 11.12
N SER A 488 23.73 -34.46 10.22
CA SER A 488 22.99 -35.10 9.13
C SER A 488 22.88 -34.18 7.92
N VAL A 489 23.69 -34.49 6.92
CA VAL A 489 23.77 -33.83 5.61
C VAL A 489 22.37 -33.50 5.08
N GLY A 490 22.04 -32.21 4.98
CA GLY A 490 20.91 -31.71 4.19
C GLY A 490 19.57 -31.45 4.88
N ARG A 491 19.40 -31.67 6.21
CA ARG A 491 18.07 -31.62 6.88
C ARG A 491 17.70 -30.32 7.58
N GLY A 492 18.63 -29.39 7.83
CA GLY A 492 18.38 -28.18 8.64
C GLY A 492 17.63 -27.07 7.92
N PHE A 493 17.87 -26.87 6.63
CA PHE A 493 17.41 -25.70 5.89
C PHE A 493 15.93 -25.75 5.48
N GLY A 494 15.41 -26.91 5.11
CA GLY A 494 14.02 -27.05 4.72
C GLY A 494 13.06 -26.62 5.85
N LEU A 495 13.43 -26.91 7.09
CA LEU A 495 12.64 -26.56 8.27
C LEU A 495 12.75 -25.07 8.63
N ALA A 496 13.93 -24.46 8.51
CA ALA A 496 14.12 -23.03 8.73
C ALA A 496 13.32 -22.19 7.72
N ILE A 497 13.37 -22.55 6.42
CA ILE A 497 12.57 -21.96 5.36
C ILE A 497 11.07 -22.13 5.65
N SER A 498 10.66 -23.35 6.01
CA SER A 498 9.26 -23.65 6.33
C SER A 498 8.75 -22.80 7.49
N ARG A 499 9.54 -22.61 8.54
CA ARG A 499 9.21 -21.76 9.69
C ARG A 499 9.07 -20.30 9.28
N ALA A 500 9.98 -19.77 8.44
CA ALA A 500 9.90 -18.40 7.94
C ALA A 500 8.66 -18.20 7.08
N ILE A 501 8.33 -19.12 6.17
CA ILE A 501 7.12 -19.06 5.34
C ILE A 501 5.87 -19.06 6.24
N VAL A 502 5.75 -20.01 7.16
CA VAL A 502 4.59 -20.10 8.06
C VAL A 502 4.42 -18.82 8.88
N ALA A 503 5.52 -18.25 9.41
CA ALA A 503 5.48 -16.99 10.15
C ALA A 503 5.00 -15.80 9.29
N THR A 504 5.35 -15.74 7.99
CA THR A 504 4.83 -14.68 7.10
C THR A 504 3.34 -14.77 6.83
N HIS A 505 2.75 -15.95 7.04
CA HIS A 505 1.30 -16.20 6.96
C HIS A 505 0.59 -16.07 8.32
N GLY A 506 1.28 -15.52 9.34
CA GLY A 506 0.71 -15.32 10.68
C GLY A 506 0.59 -16.60 11.49
N GLY A 507 1.25 -17.68 11.06
CA GLY A 507 1.23 -18.99 11.70
C GLY A 507 2.49 -19.30 12.51
N ARG A 508 2.53 -20.53 13.04
CA ARG A 508 3.65 -21.07 13.82
C ARG A 508 3.95 -22.50 13.38
N LEU A 509 5.25 -22.85 13.26
CA LEU A 509 5.74 -24.21 12.98
C LEU A 509 6.65 -24.66 14.11
N TRP A 510 6.43 -25.88 14.63
CA TRP A 510 7.28 -26.50 15.65
C TRP A 510 7.29 -28.02 15.54
N GLY A 511 8.30 -28.66 16.13
CA GLY A 511 8.38 -30.09 16.32
C GLY A 511 8.09 -30.48 17.79
N GLU A 512 7.48 -31.63 18.02
CA GLU A 512 7.25 -32.16 19.36
C GLU A 512 8.31 -33.19 19.74
N VAL A 513 8.72 -33.16 21.01
CA VAL A 513 9.61 -34.19 21.59
C VAL A 513 8.83 -35.49 21.75
N ALA A 514 9.15 -36.46 20.93
CA ALA A 514 8.51 -37.77 20.95
C ALA A 514 9.45 -38.85 20.39
N ASN A 515 9.10 -40.13 20.64
CA ASN A 515 9.83 -41.27 20.09
C ASN A 515 9.68 -41.47 18.58
N HIS A 516 8.83 -40.69 17.93
CA HIS A 516 8.55 -40.68 16.51
C HIS A 516 8.43 -39.20 16.03
N GLY A 517 8.57 -38.95 14.76
CA GLY A 517 8.56 -37.55 14.25
C GLY A 517 7.18 -36.93 14.31
N ILE A 518 7.07 -35.73 14.90
CA ILE A 518 5.84 -34.96 14.96
C ILE A 518 6.15 -33.51 14.65
N PHE A 519 5.58 -32.98 13.55
CA PHE A 519 5.63 -31.57 13.19
C PHE A 519 4.23 -30.99 13.17
N LYS A 520 4.08 -29.78 13.72
CA LYS A 520 2.81 -29.06 13.76
C LYS A 520 2.92 -27.69 13.15
N ILE A 521 1.93 -27.33 12.33
CA ILE A 521 1.73 -26.02 11.74
C ILE A 521 0.41 -25.46 12.28
N GLU A 522 0.45 -24.27 12.80
CA GLU A 522 -0.72 -23.51 13.22
C GLU A 522 -0.91 -22.33 12.28
N LEU A 523 -2.13 -22.15 11.74
CA LEU A 523 -2.46 -21.07 10.79
C LEU A 523 -3.78 -20.42 11.18
N PRO A 524 -3.94 -19.09 10.95
CA PRO A 524 -5.21 -18.41 11.16
C PRO A 524 -6.25 -18.85 10.12
N VAL A 525 -7.49 -19.06 10.57
CA VAL A 525 -8.66 -19.38 9.74
C VAL A 525 -9.40 -18.10 9.38
N LEU A 526 -10.02 -18.03 8.21
CA LEU A 526 -10.83 -16.88 7.83
C LEU A 526 -12.04 -16.70 8.77
N PRO A 527 -12.35 -15.45 9.19
CA PRO A 527 -13.54 -15.17 9.99
C PRO A 527 -14.82 -15.57 9.21
N GLY A 528 -15.65 -16.39 9.83
CA GLY A 528 -16.92 -16.83 9.22
C GLY A 528 -17.00 -18.33 8.95
N ASP A 529 -15.92 -19.07 9.04
CA ASP A 529 -15.91 -20.54 8.97
C ASP A 529 -16.42 -21.12 10.31
N THR A 530 -17.74 -21.41 10.36
CA THR A 530 -18.46 -21.90 11.56
C THR A 530 -18.34 -23.41 11.77
N ALA A 531 -17.35 -24.07 11.19
CA ALA A 531 -17.14 -25.50 11.47
C ALA A 531 -16.94 -25.71 12.98
N PRO A 532 -17.68 -26.64 13.61
CA PRO A 532 -17.52 -26.91 15.04
C PRO A 532 -16.07 -27.37 15.33
N PRO A 533 -15.55 -27.12 16.55
CA PRO A 533 -14.23 -27.58 16.93
C PRO A 533 -14.16 -29.10 16.71
N SER A 534 -13.31 -29.53 15.77
CA SER A 534 -13.12 -30.94 15.53
C SER A 534 -12.27 -31.50 16.67
N THR A 535 -12.71 -32.60 17.28
CA THR A 535 -11.92 -33.34 18.28
C THR A 535 -10.56 -33.70 17.69
N LYS A 536 -9.49 -33.46 18.47
CA LYS A 536 -8.13 -33.93 18.12
C LYS A 536 -8.24 -35.41 17.72
N PRO A 537 -7.85 -35.76 16.50
CA PRO A 537 -7.86 -37.16 16.12
C PRO A 537 -6.87 -37.91 17.03
N VAL A 538 -7.39 -38.80 17.86
CA VAL A 538 -6.60 -39.63 18.74
C VAL A 538 -6.00 -40.74 17.90
N PHE A 539 -4.68 -40.81 17.90
CA PHE A 539 -3.96 -41.92 17.33
C PHE A 539 -4.24 -43.15 18.21
N ASN A 540 -5.06 -44.07 17.78
CA ASN A 540 -5.14 -45.36 18.44
C ASN A 540 -3.92 -46.17 18.05
N GLU A 541 -3.19 -46.65 19.04
CA GLU A 541 -2.06 -47.61 18.83
C GLU A 541 -2.50 -48.85 18.02
N SER A 542 -3.80 -49.18 18.03
CA SER A 542 -4.38 -50.23 17.18
C SER A 542 -4.48 -49.90 15.71
N ASP A 543 -4.45 -48.62 15.33
CA ASP A 543 -4.35 -48.16 13.94
C ASP A 543 -2.88 -48.10 13.47
N ILE A 544 -2.00 -48.38 14.40
CA ILE A 544 -0.58 -48.56 14.22
C ILE A 544 -0.30 -50.04 13.92
#